data_24a761059fad588906a7e490f180ed5c
#
_entry.id   24a761059fad588906a7e490f180ed5c
#
_cell.length_a   1.000
_cell.length_b   1.000
_cell.length_c   1.000
_cell.angle_alpha   90.00
_cell.angle_beta   90.00
_cell.angle_gamma   90.00
#
_symmetry.space_group_name_H-M   'P 1'
#
loop_
_entity.id
_entity.type
_entity.pdbx_description
1 polymer ?
#
loop_
_entity_poly.entity_id
_entity_poly.type
_entity_poly.pdbx_seq_one_letter_code
_entity_poly.pdbx_strand_id
1 'polypeptide(L)'
;TCDRIFMTGVSPVTMDDLTSGFNIATNITQEEEFNAMVGFTADETRRLFEDFRGAGRFADGAEGHLKTVRAWYDSYCFSRPCAGRETLYNCDMALYYLGKLVASGRPPKNLIDANIRSDWNKLRAILAAQRHAETYDGVLPLTEELADRGEVSFPLVESFPIEGILKEENFKSLYYYYGIVTMSRVWRGNLQFRIPNECVRRQVFDYMRGEYAKRPNAV
;
A
#
# COMPACT_ATOMS: atom_id res chain seq x y z
N THR A 1 12.21 -29.60 15.67
CA THR A 1 12.51 -28.29 16.29
C THR A 1 12.99 -27.36 15.20
N CYS A 2 12.35 -26.19 15.02
CA CYS A 2 12.85 -25.14 14.11
C CYS A 2 13.77 -24.23 14.90
N ASP A 3 14.97 -23.93 14.34
CA ASP A 3 15.94 -23.05 14.99
C ASP A 3 15.55 -21.56 14.78
N ARG A 4 14.81 -21.25 13.71
CA ARG A 4 14.32 -19.90 13.40
C ARG A 4 12.97 -19.97 12.68
N ILE A 5 12.09 -19.03 12.99
CA ILE A 5 10.77 -18.90 12.35
C ILE A 5 10.65 -17.45 11.86
N PHE A 6 10.28 -17.29 10.58
CA PHE A 6 9.90 -16.03 10.00
C PHE A 6 8.41 -16.08 9.66
N MET A 7 7.64 -15.10 10.17
CA MET A 7 6.20 -15.02 9.94
C MET A 7 5.87 -13.74 9.17
N THR A 8 5.03 -13.86 8.14
CA THR A 8 4.49 -12.72 7.40
C THR A 8 2.98 -12.70 7.50
N GLY A 9 2.40 -11.52 7.43
CA GLY A 9 0.95 -11.31 7.39
C GLY A 9 0.61 -10.01 6.68
N VAL A 10 -0.63 -9.91 6.20
CA VAL A 10 -1.13 -8.73 5.48
C VAL A 10 -1.80 -7.73 6.42
N SER A 11 -2.10 -8.14 7.64
CA SER A 11 -2.89 -7.35 8.58
C SER A 11 -2.26 -7.37 9.97
N PRO A 12 -2.26 -6.23 10.68
CA PRO A 12 -1.80 -6.14 12.07
C PRO A 12 -2.83 -6.70 13.07
N VAL A 13 -3.91 -7.28 12.56
CA VAL A 13 -4.98 -7.83 13.42
C VAL A 13 -4.50 -9.12 14.06
N THR A 14 -4.56 -9.17 15.37
CA THR A 14 -4.22 -10.35 16.17
C THR A 14 -5.49 -11.04 16.69
N MET A 15 -5.40 -12.36 16.90
CA MET A 15 -6.39 -13.09 17.68
C MET A 15 -5.90 -13.14 19.12
N ASP A 16 -6.54 -12.44 20.03
CA ASP A 16 -6.09 -12.24 21.41
C ASP A 16 -5.78 -13.55 22.16
N ASP A 17 -6.58 -14.59 21.95
CA ASP A 17 -6.41 -15.87 22.63
C ASP A 17 -5.18 -16.67 22.17
N LEU A 18 -4.62 -16.35 21.01
CA LEU A 18 -3.43 -17.03 20.48
C LEU A 18 -2.12 -16.35 20.87
N THR A 19 -2.15 -15.12 21.36
CA THR A 19 -0.94 -14.32 21.63
C THR A 19 -0.35 -14.53 23.01
N SER A 20 -1.09 -15.06 23.96
CA SER A 20 -0.60 -15.28 25.34
C SER A 20 0.60 -16.24 25.46
N GLY A 21 0.92 -17.00 24.42
CA GLY A 21 2.09 -17.90 24.34
C GLY A 21 3.18 -17.45 23.36
N PHE A 22 2.96 -16.39 22.55
CA PHE A 22 3.87 -15.98 21.46
C PHE A 22 4.67 -14.69 21.72
N ASN A 23 4.91 -14.35 22.99
CA ASN A 23 5.73 -13.18 23.38
C ASN A 23 7.22 -13.27 22.99
N ILE A 24 7.60 -14.26 22.17
CA ILE A 24 8.99 -14.51 21.74
C ILE A 24 9.28 -13.90 20.36
N ALA A 25 8.26 -13.52 19.60
CA ALA A 25 8.46 -12.96 18.28
C ALA A 25 8.82 -11.47 18.34
N THR A 26 9.86 -11.07 17.63
CA THR A 26 10.22 -9.67 17.44
C THR A 26 9.47 -9.13 16.23
N ASN A 27 8.72 -8.04 16.40
CA ASN A 27 8.10 -7.36 15.27
C ASN A 27 9.15 -6.51 14.54
N ILE A 28 9.41 -6.85 13.29
CA ILE A 28 10.41 -6.18 12.44
C ILE A 28 9.77 -5.33 11.33
N THR A 29 8.46 -5.14 11.37
CA THR A 29 7.69 -4.50 10.29
C THR A 29 8.15 -3.08 9.98
N GLN A 30 8.63 -2.33 10.98
CA GLN A 30 9.04 -0.93 10.82
C GLN A 30 10.55 -0.71 11.02
N GLU A 31 11.33 -1.77 11.17
CA GLU A 31 12.79 -1.68 11.33
C GLU A 31 13.45 -1.18 10.04
N GLU A 32 14.41 -0.26 10.17
CA GLU A 32 15.08 0.40 9.03
C GLU A 32 15.76 -0.62 8.11
N GLU A 33 16.42 -1.61 8.67
CA GLU A 33 17.14 -2.64 7.92
C GLU A 33 16.24 -3.53 7.06
N PHE A 34 14.92 -3.60 7.36
CA PHE A 34 13.95 -4.39 6.61
C PHE A 34 13.06 -3.55 5.68
N ASN A 35 13.30 -2.22 5.58
CA ASN A 35 12.49 -1.34 4.73
C ASN A 35 12.41 -1.82 3.28
N ALA A 36 13.53 -2.29 2.71
CA ALA A 36 13.61 -2.75 1.32
C ALA A 36 13.31 -4.25 1.13
N MET A 37 12.87 -4.98 2.16
CA MET A 37 12.70 -6.43 2.08
C MET A 37 11.54 -6.87 1.17
N VAL A 38 10.48 -6.06 1.04
CA VAL A 38 9.23 -6.42 0.35
C VAL A 38 8.87 -5.51 -0.83
N GLY A 39 9.86 -4.80 -1.37
CA GLY A 39 9.68 -3.93 -2.55
C GLY A 39 10.94 -3.91 -3.39
N PHE A 40 10.86 -3.34 -4.60
CA PHE A 40 12.05 -3.07 -5.39
C PHE A 40 12.54 -1.65 -5.16
N THR A 41 13.84 -1.49 -4.99
CA THR A 41 14.50 -0.19 -5.05
C THR A 41 14.49 0.38 -6.47
N ALA A 42 14.79 1.66 -6.62
CA ALA A 42 14.89 2.30 -7.93
C ALA A 42 15.97 1.63 -8.81
N ASP A 43 17.13 1.26 -8.19
CA ASP A 43 18.22 0.63 -8.90
C ASP A 43 17.88 -0.80 -9.33
N GLU A 44 17.23 -1.58 -8.47
CA GLU A 44 16.78 -2.93 -8.82
C GLU A 44 15.76 -2.89 -9.95
N THR A 45 14.77 -1.98 -9.86
CA THR A 45 13.78 -1.79 -10.93
C THR A 45 14.44 -1.40 -12.24
N ARG A 46 15.41 -0.46 -12.21
CA ARG A 46 16.17 -0.06 -13.40
C ARG A 46 16.93 -1.23 -14.01
N ARG A 47 17.71 -1.95 -13.20
CA ARG A 47 18.49 -3.12 -13.65
C ARG A 47 17.58 -4.17 -14.29
N LEU A 48 16.46 -4.48 -13.64
CA LEU A 48 15.51 -5.45 -14.16
C LEU A 48 15.03 -5.08 -15.59
N PHE A 49 14.66 -3.82 -15.83
CA PHE A 49 14.23 -3.38 -17.17
C PHE A 49 15.38 -3.37 -18.19
N GLU A 50 16.59 -2.97 -17.78
CA GLU A 50 17.78 -2.96 -18.64
C GLU A 50 18.20 -4.36 -19.03
N ASP A 51 18.17 -5.33 -18.12
CA ASP A 51 18.51 -6.73 -18.38
C ASP A 51 17.57 -7.36 -19.40
N PHE A 52 16.24 -7.17 -19.24
CA PHE A 52 15.26 -7.68 -20.21
C PHE A 52 15.39 -7.01 -21.58
N ARG A 53 15.68 -5.70 -21.61
CA ARG A 53 15.97 -4.98 -22.86
C ARG A 53 17.25 -5.50 -23.50
N GLY A 54 18.33 -5.65 -22.74
CA GLY A 54 19.61 -6.20 -23.21
C GLY A 54 19.46 -7.61 -23.77
N ALA A 55 18.57 -8.42 -23.21
CA ALA A 55 18.19 -9.73 -23.74
C ALA A 55 17.25 -9.68 -24.97
N GLY A 56 16.98 -8.50 -25.54
CA GLY A 56 16.14 -8.34 -26.74
C GLY A 56 14.66 -8.61 -26.54
N ARG A 57 14.17 -8.52 -25.31
CA ARG A 57 12.75 -8.83 -25.00
C ARG A 57 11.77 -7.73 -25.38
N PHE A 58 12.24 -6.50 -25.52
CA PHE A 58 11.50 -5.36 -26.08
C PHE A 58 12.47 -4.35 -26.70
N ALA A 59 12.00 -3.57 -27.67
CA ALA A 59 12.84 -2.71 -28.50
C ALA A 59 12.98 -1.28 -27.95
N ASP A 60 11.94 -0.78 -27.26
CA ASP A 60 11.88 0.61 -26.78
C ASP A 60 12.92 0.86 -25.69
N GLY A 61 13.30 2.15 -25.52
CA GLY A 61 14.19 2.55 -24.45
C GLY A 61 13.60 2.31 -23.07
N ALA A 62 14.35 1.71 -22.15
CA ALA A 62 13.91 1.40 -20.78
C ALA A 62 13.40 2.64 -20.03
N GLU A 63 13.98 3.82 -20.28
CA GLU A 63 13.67 5.06 -19.55
C GLU A 63 12.21 5.50 -19.67
N GLY A 64 11.58 5.34 -20.85
CA GLY A 64 10.16 5.67 -21.05
C GLY A 64 9.25 4.77 -20.21
N HIS A 65 9.57 3.49 -20.13
CA HIS A 65 8.85 2.53 -19.30
C HIS A 65 9.07 2.80 -17.81
N LEU A 66 10.31 3.10 -17.39
CA LEU A 66 10.65 3.43 -16.01
C LEU A 66 9.91 4.66 -15.50
N LYS A 67 9.72 5.70 -16.32
CA LYS A 67 8.88 6.87 -15.97
C LYS A 67 7.44 6.46 -15.65
N THR A 68 6.86 5.59 -16.47
CA THR A 68 5.50 5.08 -16.25
C THR A 68 5.43 4.26 -14.97
N VAL A 69 6.35 3.30 -14.82
CA VAL A 69 6.41 2.41 -13.65
C VAL A 69 6.62 3.22 -12.37
N ARG A 70 7.45 4.25 -12.41
CA ARG A 70 7.66 5.16 -11.28
C ARG A 70 6.37 5.88 -10.87
N ALA A 71 5.68 6.51 -11.82
CA ALA A 71 4.46 7.25 -11.53
C ALA A 71 3.35 6.36 -10.96
N TRP A 72 3.29 5.09 -11.39
CA TRP A 72 2.20 4.19 -11.09
C TRP A 72 2.44 3.25 -9.92
N TYR A 73 3.70 2.89 -9.61
CA TYR A 73 3.99 1.78 -8.69
C TYR A 73 5.05 2.08 -7.64
N ASP A 74 5.70 3.26 -7.67
CA ASP A 74 6.70 3.70 -6.70
C ASP A 74 6.04 4.32 -5.45
N SER A 75 6.88 4.82 -4.58
CA SER A 75 6.59 5.68 -3.42
C SER A 75 6.13 4.96 -2.16
N TYR A 76 6.32 3.65 -2.04
CA TYR A 76 6.12 2.95 -0.78
C TYR A 76 7.31 3.13 0.17
N CYS A 77 7.01 3.26 1.46
CA CYS A 77 8.00 3.30 2.54
C CYS A 77 7.42 2.59 3.75
N PHE A 78 8.17 1.66 4.32
CA PHE A 78 7.72 0.77 5.39
C PHE A 78 8.37 1.07 6.74
N SER A 79 9.42 1.89 6.78
CA SER A 79 10.17 2.23 7.99
C SER A 79 10.11 3.73 8.27
N ARG A 80 9.81 4.09 9.53
CA ARG A 80 9.78 5.49 9.95
C ARG A 80 11.11 6.24 9.73
N PRO A 81 12.29 5.67 10.03
CA PRO A 81 13.57 6.29 9.71
C PRO A 81 13.80 6.55 8.22
N CYS A 82 13.21 5.74 7.33
CA CYS A 82 13.32 5.88 5.87
C CYS A 82 12.32 6.88 5.27
N ALA A 83 11.32 7.31 6.05
CA ALA A 83 10.26 8.20 5.58
C ALA A 83 10.81 9.52 5.01
N GLY A 84 10.49 9.80 3.74
CA GLY A 84 10.97 10.97 3.00
C GLY A 84 12.37 10.84 2.41
N ARG A 85 13.06 9.71 2.61
CA ARG A 85 14.41 9.45 2.09
C ARG A 85 14.45 8.34 1.04
N GLU A 86 13.79 7.24 1.32
CA GLU A 86 13.79 6.05 0.47
C GLU A 86 12.37 5.67 0.08
N THR A 87 12.18 5.31 -1.18
CA THR A 87 10.92 4.80 -1.69
C THR A 87 11.16 3.49 -2.45
N LEU A 88 10.12 2.66 -2.43
CA LEU A 88 10.12 1.34 -3.03
C LEU A 88 8.98 1.20 -4.01
N TYR A 89 9.23 0.43 -5.05
CA TYR A 89 8.23 0.03 -6.03
C TYR A 89 7.45 -1.18 -5.51
N ASN A 90 6.17 -1.22 -5.79
CA ASN A 90 5.39 -2.45 -5.67
C ASN A 90 5.92 -3.45 -6.69
N CYS A 91 6.58 -4.52 -6.20
CA CYS A 91 7.26 -5.50 -7.05
C CYS A 91 6.27 -6.28 -7.93
N ASP A 92 5.09 -6.63 -7.42
CA ASP A 92 4.06 -7.35 -8.17
C ASP A 92 3.59 -6.53 -9.38
N MET A 93 3.32 -5.23 -9.18
CA MET A 93 2.90 -4.33 -10.25
C MET A 93 4.02 -4.03 -11.26
N ALA A 94 5.26 -3.89 -10.80
CA ALA A 94 6.41 -3.70 -11.69
C ALA A 94 6.63 -4.93 -12.56
N LEU A 95 6.52 -6.14 -11.97
CA LEU A 95 6.60 -7.41 -12.69
C LEU A 95 5.42 -7.63 -13.63
N TYR A 96 4.20 -7.26 -13.24
CA TYR A 96 3.04 -7.28 -14.13
C TYR A 96 3.28 -6.43 -15.39
N TYR A 97 3.74 -5.19 -15.20
CA TYR A 97 4.04 -4.29 -16.32
C TYR A 97 5.11 -4.89 -17.25
N LEU A 98 6.23 -5.32 -16.66
CA LEU A 98 7.34 -5.90 -17.40
C LEU A 98 6.92 -7.20 -18.13
N GLY A 99 6.18 -8.07 -17.47
CA GLY A 99 5.66 -9.29 -18.06
C GLY A 99 4.78 -9.04 -19.30
N LYS A 100 3.89 -8.04 -19.24
CA LYS A 100 3.08 -7.63 -20.39
C LYS A 100 3.93 -7.04 -21.51
N LEU A 101 4.90 -6.19 -21.17
CA LEU A 101 5.84 -5.60 -22.14
C LEU A 101 6.65 -6.68 -22.86
N VAL A 102 7.20 -7.64 -22.13
CA VAL A 102 7.98 -8.76 -22.67
C VAL A 102 7.12 -9.67 -23.58
N ALA A 103 5.87 -9.95 -23.14
CA ALA A 103 5.00 -10.85 -23.89
C ALA A 103 4.45 -10.26 -25.18
N SER A 104 4.24 -8.94 -25.26
CA SER A 104 3.56 -8.30 -26.38
C SER A 104 4.42 -7.26 -27.12
N GLY A 105 5.61 -6.93 -26.61
CA GLY A 105 6.44 -5.82 -27.10
C GLY A 105 5.84 -4.43 -26.82
N ARG A 106 4.78 -4.35 -26.03
CA ARG A 106 4.05 -3.10 -25.72
C ARG A 106 3.66 -3.03 -24.27
N PRO A 107 3.60 -1.81 -23.68
CA PRO A 107 3.12 -1.64 -22.32
C PRO A 107 1.66 -2.11 -22.17
N PRO A 108 1.24 -2.53 -20.96
CA PRO A 108 -0.13 -2.95 -20.73
C PRO A 108 -1.10 -1.78 -20.96
N LYS A 109 -2.24 -2.07 -21.63
CA LYS A 109 -3.32 -1.08 -21.80
C LYS A 109 -3.94 -0.67 -20.48
N ASN A 110 -4.04 -1.60 -19.55
CA ASN A 110 -4.51 -1.36 -18.20
C ASN A 110 -3.33 -1.45 -17.25
N LEU A 111 -3.03 -0.36 -16.57
CA LEU A 111 -1.92 -0.24 -15.63
C LEU A 111 -2.27 -0.76 -14.22
N ILE A 112 -3.51 -1.21 -14.00
CA ILE A 112 -3.94 -1.82 -12.74
C ILE A 112 -4.30 -3.29 -13.02
N ASP A 113 -3.55 -4.21 -12.41
CA ASP A 113 -3.85 -5.64 -12.53
C ASP A 113 -5.18 -6.02 -11.86
N ALA A 114 -5.82 -7.07 -12.38
CA ALA A 114 -7.09 -7.56 -11.86
C ALA A 114 -6.97 -8.05 -10.40
N ASN A 115 -5.83 -8.63 -10.03
CA ASN A 115 -5.58 -9.11 -8.67
C ASN A 115 -5.56 -7.97 -7.66
N ILE A 116 -4.88 -6.87 -7.97
CA ILE A 116 -4.86 -5.65 -7.14
C ILE A 116 -6.26 -5.06 -6.96
N ARG A 117 -7.08 -5.08 -8.02
CA ARG A 117 -8.49 -4.66 -7.91
C ARG A 117 -9.29 -5.56 -6.98
N SER A 118 -9.01 -6.85 -6.99
CA SER A 118 -9.68 -7.82 -6.12
C SER A 118 -9.37 -7.56 -4.64
N ASP A 119 -8.12 -7.29 -4.31
CA ASP A 119 -7.71 -6.98 -2.94
C ASP A 119 -8.30 -5.66 -2.44
N TRP A 120 -8.35 -4.65 -3.31
CA TRP A 120 -9.06 -3.41 -3.03
C TRP A 120 -10.57 -3.62 -2.78
N ASN A 121 -11.21 -4.53 -3.51
CA ASN A 121 -12.60 -4.85 -3.30
C ASN A 121 -12.84 -5.55 -1.95
N LYS A 122 -11.92 -6.39 -1.48
CA LYS A 122 -11.96 -6.97 -0.13
C LYS A 122 -11.89 -5.87 0.94
N LEU A 123 -10.96 -4.93 0.78
CA LEU A 123 -10.87 -3.79 1.67
C LEU A 123 -12.17 -2.96 1.67
N ARG A 124 -12.72 -2.66 0.48
CA ARG A 124 -14.03 -1.97 0.36
C ARG A 124 -15.14 -2.71 1.10
N ALA A 125 -15.16 -4.03 1.06
CA ALA A 125 -16.15 -4.83 1.79
C ALA A 125 -15.98 -4.70 3.31
N ILE A 126 -14.75 -4.71 3.82
CA ILE A 126 -14.45 -4.45 5.23
C ILE A 126 -14.92 -3.05 5.63
N LEU A 127 -14.58 -2.04 4.82
CA LEU A 127 -14.97 -0.65 5.04
C LEU A 127 -16.50 -0.46 5.00
N ALA A 128 -17.19 -1.17 4.10
CA ALA A 128 -18.66 -1.12 4.00
C ALA A 128 -19.36 -1.85 5.16
N ALA A 129 -18.82 -2.97 5.63
CA ALA A 129 -19.36 -3.69 6.77
C ALA A 129 -19.29 -2.85 8.07
N GLN A 130 -18.31 -1.97 8.19
CA GLN A 130 -18.15 -1.07 9.33
C GLN A 130 -19.16 0.08 9.38
N ARG A 131 -19.78 0.45 8.25
CA ARG A 131 -20.84 1.48 8.22
C ARG A 131 -22.10 1.12 9.00
N HIS A 132 -22.31 -0.16 9.27
CA HIS A 132 -23.42 -0.64 10.09
C HIS A 132 -23.09 -0.66 11.60
N ALA A 133 -21.82 -0.40 11.96
CA ALA A 133 -21.44 -0.23 13.35
C ALA A 133 -21.57 1.26 13.70
N GLU A 134 -22.44 1.60 14.65
CA GLU A 134 -22.81 2.97 15.07
C GLU A 134 -21.64 3.84 15.59
N THR A 135 -20.41 3.36 15.56
CA THR A 135 -19.28 3.93 16.31
C THR A 135 -18.25 4.72 15.51
N TYR A 136 -18.11 4.55 14.19
CA TYR A 136 -17.13 5.31 13.43
C TYR A 136 -17.43 5.41 11.93
N ASP A 137 -17.77 6.60 11.47
CA ASP A 137 -17.93 6.95 10.04
C ASP A 137 -16.65 7.64 9.49
N GLY A 138 -15.49 7.10 9.84
CA GLY A 138 -14.20 7.73 9.56
C GLY A 138 -13.58 7.41 8.20
N VAL A 139 -14.17 6.53 7.39
CA VAL A 139 -13.62 6.13 6.08
C VAL A 139 -13.61 7.29 5.10
N LEU A 140 -14.77 7.89 4.92
CA LEU A 140 -14.91 8.98 3.96
C LEU A 140 -14.21 10.25 4.41
N PRO A 141 -14.29 10.67 5.71
CA PRO A 141 -13.51 11.78 6.21
C PRO A 141 -12.01 11.65 6.00
N LEU A 142 -11.42 10.47 6.23
CA LEU A 142 -9.98 10.27 6.02
C LEU A 142 -9.61 10.33 4.53
N THR A 143 -10.42 9.75 3.65
CA THR A 143 -10.18 9.84 2.20
C THR A 143 -10.41 11.24 1.65
N GLU A 144 -11.38 11.99 2.17
CA GLU A 144 -11.60 13.39 1.86
C GLU A 144 -10.42 14.25 2.31
N GLU A 145 -9.92 14.06 3.54
CA GLU A 145 -8.75 14.76 4.04
C GLU A 145 -7.50 14.47 3.21
N LEU A 146 -7.28 13.20 2.80
CA LEU A 146 -6.20 12.80 1.89
C LEU A 146 -6.33 13.45 0.51
N ALA A 147 -7.55 13.57 -0.02
CA ALA A 147 -7.81 14.19 -1.30
C ALA A 147 -7.59 15.71 -1.27
N ASP A 148 -7.98 16.36 -0.17
CA ASP A 148 -7.91 17.82 0.00
C ASP A 148 -6.51 18.28 0.37
N ARG A 149 -5.88 17.65 1.36
CA ARG A 149 -4.58 18.05 1.90
C ARG A 149 -3.39 17.33 1.30
N GLY A 150 -3.61 16.19 0.65
CA GLY A 150 -2.55 15.33 0.11
C GLY A 150 -1.81 14.50 1.16
N GLU A 151 -1.84 14.90 2.43
CA GLU A 151 -1.20 14.21 3.55
C GLU A 151 -2.11 14.21 4.78
N VAL A 152 -2.01 13.15 5.57
CA VAL A 152 -2.69 13.01 6.87
C VAL A 152 -1.70 12.53 7.93
N SER A 153 -2.01 12.79 9.19
CA SER A 153 -1.19 12.33 10.32
C SER A 153 -2.04 11.56 11.31
N PHE A 154 -1.56 10.40 11.71
CA PHE A 154 -2.16 9.59 12.77
C PHE A 154 -1.09 8.72 13.43
N PRO A 155 -1.30 8.28 14.69
CA PRO A 155 -0.44 7.29 15.31
C PRO A 155 -0.60 5.96 14.59
N LEU A 156 0.52 5.32 14.23
CA LEU A 156 0.50 3.98 13.63
C LEU A 156 0.49 2.95 14.75
N VAL A 157 -0.56 2.14 14.78
CA VAL A 157 -0.70 1.03 15.72
C VAL A 157 -0.16 -0.23 15.09
N GLU A 158 0.80 -0.90 15.74
CA GLU A 158 1.53 -2.03 15.16
C GLU A 158 0.77 -3.35 15.23
N SER A 159 -0.10 -3.50 16.22
CA SER A 159 -0.97 -4.67 16.36
C SER A 159 -2.18 -4.34 17.22
N PHE A 160 -3.31 -4.95 16.93
CA PHE A 160 -4.54 -4.81 17.71
C PHE A 160 -5.45 -6.03 17.51
N PRO A 161 -6.27 -6.35 18.52
CA PRO A 161 -7.24 -7.43 18.42
C PRO A 161 -8.37 -7.11 17.44
N ILE A 162 -9.02 -8.13 16.91
CA ILE A 162 -10.10 -7.97 15.93
C ILE A 162 -11.26 -7.13 16.47
N GLU A 163 -11.55 -7.22 17.74
CA GLU A 163 -12.58 -6.43 18.44
C GLU A 163 -12.24 -4.94 18.47
N GLY A 164 -10.94 -4.62 18.40
CA GLY A 164 -10.44 -3.25 18.38
C GLY A 164 -10.41 -2.60 17.01
N ILE A 165 -10.78 -3.30 15.93
CA ILE A 165 -10.65 -2.83 14.55
C ILE A 165 -11.41 -1.52 14.28
N LEU A 166 -12.49 -1.27 15.01
CA LEU A 166 -13.35 -0.09 14.87
C LEU A 166 -12.86 1.14 15.66
N LYS A 167 -11.81 0.99 16.49
CA LYS A 167 -11.17 2.17 17.11
C LYS A 167 -10.52 3.00 16.00
N GLU A 168 -10.69 4.32 16.07
CA GLU A 168 -10.26 5.26 15.04
C GLU A 168 -8.78 5.09 14.64
N GLU A 169 -7.88 5.00 15.60
CA GLU A 169 -6.44 4.85 15.37
C GLU A 169 -6.07 3.50 14.73
N ASN A 170 -6.72 2.41 15.14
CA ASN A 170 -6.54 1.09 14.56
C ASN A 170 -7.05 1.06 13.12
N PHE A 171 -8.21 1.65 12.90
CA PHE A 171 -8.82 1.77 11.60
C PHE A 171 -7.95 2.60 10.63
N LYS A 172 -7.44 3.75 11.07
CA LYS A 172 -6.51 4.56 10.28
C LYS A 172 -5.23 3.80 9.96
N SER A 173 -4.73 2.99 10.90
CA SER A 173 -3.55 2.13 10.68
C SER A 173 -3.78 1.08 9.59
N LEU A 174 -5.00 0.58 9.39
CA LEU A 174 -5.32 -0.32 8.28
C LEU A 174 -5.08 0.30 6.91
N TYR A 175 -5.27 1.60 6.75
CA TYR A 175 -4.95 2.29 5.48
C TYR A 175 -3.48 2.12 5.10
N TYR A 176 -2.59 2.14 6.09
CA TYR A 176 -1.18 1.90 5.88
C TYR A 176 -0.89 0.42 5.57
N TYR A 177 -1.39 -0.51 6.38
CA TYR A 177 -1.13 -1.94 6.20
C TYR A 177 -1.72 -2.51 4.91
N TYR A 178 -2.80 -1.95 4.42
CA TYR A 178 -3.37 -2.31 3.11
C TYR A 178 -2.78 -1.50 1.95
N GLY A 179 -1.77 -0.66 2.19
CA GLY A 179 -1.06 0.07 1.14
C GLY A 179 -1.86 1.19 0.49
N ILE A 180 -2.94 1.67 1.12
CA ILE A 180 -3.71 2.83 0.64
C ILE A 180 -2.92 4.11 0.88
N VAL A 181 -2.22 4.17 2.01
CA VAL A 181 -1.29 5.23 2.33
C VAL A 181 0.09 4.65 2.61
N THR A 182 1.09 5.47 2.48
CA THR A 182 2.49 5.17 2.78
C THR A 182 3.07 6.26 3.67
N MET A 183 4.13 5.94 4.40
CA MET A 183 4.89 6.93 5.15
C MET A 183 5.54 7.92 4.18
N SER A 184 5.28 9.23 4.36
CA SER A 184 5.83 10.28 3.50
C SER A 184 7.01 11.00 4.13
N ARG A 185 6.88 11.37 5.40
CA ARG A 185 7.90 12.10 6.17
C ARG A 185 7.55 12.11 7.65
N VAL A 186 8.51 12.56 8.46
CA VAL A 186 8.26 12.92 9.85
C VAL A 186 8.22 14.45 9.97
N TRP A 187 7.12 14.98 10.49
CA TRP A 187 6.92 16.42 10.69
C TRP A 187 6.59 16.72 12.14
N ARG A 188 7.41 17.55 12.81
CA ARG A 188 7.27 17.88 14.24
C ARG A 188 7.09 16.66 15.14
N GLY A 189 7.83 15.58 14.84
CA GLY A 189 7.76 14.32 15.59
C GLY A 189 6.61 13.38 15.20
N ASN A 190 5.67 13.84 14.36
CA ASN A 190 4.54 13.02 13.89
C ASN A 190 4.80 12.46 12.49
N LEU A 191 4.43 11.20 12.31
CA LEU A 191 4.50 10.54 11.03
C LEU A 191 3.37 11.06 10.13
N GLN A 192 3.75 11.42 8.89
CA GLN A 192 2.81 11.85 7.86
C GLN A 192 2.62 10.71 6.85
N PHE A 193 1.39 10.56 6.38
CA PHE A 193 1.02 9.56 5.39
C PHE A 193 0.42 10.23 4.17
N ARG A 194 0.66 9.65 2.98
CA ARG A 194 0.08 10.10 1.71
C ARG A 194 -0.32 8.90 0.86
N ILE A 195 -1.13 9.14 -0.15
CA ILE A 195 -1.37 8.15 -1.21
C ILE A 195 -0.05 7.93 -1.96
N PRO A 196 0.43 6.67 -2.11
CA PRO A 196 1.76 6.40 -2.65
C PRO A 196 1.89 6.80 -4.12
N ASN A 197 0.95 6.43 -4.97
CA ASN A 197 1.10 6.50 -6.42
C ASN A 197 -0.23 6.56 -7.16
N GLU A 198 -0.15 6.66 -8.48
CA GLU A 198 -1.31 6.81 -9.36
C GLU A 198 -2.22 5.56 -9.36
N CYS A 199 -1.65 4.37 -9.16
CA CYS A 199 -2.43 3.14 -9.06
C CYS A 199 -3.41 3.19 -7.90
N VAL A 200 -2.93 3.53 -6.70
CA VAL A 200 -3.75 3.66 -5.49
C VAL A 200 -4.66 4.87 -5.59
N ARG A 201 -4.15 6.00 -6.09
CA ARG A 201 -4.93 7.24 -6.25
C ARG A 201 -6.21 6.99 -7.05
N ARG A 202 -6.12 6.34 -8.20
CA ARG A 202 -7.30 6.04 -9.03
C ARG A 202 -8.30 5.17 -8.30
N GLN A 203 -7.84 4.18 -7.55
CA GLN A 203 -8.72 3.29 -6.80
C GLN A 203 -9.44 4.04 -5.67
N VAL A 204 -8.73 4.93 -4.95
CA VAL A 204 -9.31 5.80 -3.92
C VAL A 204 -10.38 6.72 -4.51
N PHE A 205 -10.08 7.39 -5.63
CA PHE A 205 -11.06 8.28 -6.30
C PHE A 205 -12.25 7.52 -6.86
N ASP A 206 -12.06 6.33 -7.43
CA ASP A 206 -13.17 5.49 -7.89
C ASP A 206 -14.06 5.04 -6.72
N TYR A 207 -13.46 4.76 -5.58
CA TYR A 207 -14.20 4.48 -4.34
C TYR A 207 -15.02 5.69 -3.90
N MET A 208 -14.38 6.85 -3.75
CA MET A 208 -15.06 8.09 -3.32
C MET A 208 -16.22 8.41 -4.25
N ARG A 209 -16.02 8.38 -5.56
CA ARG A 209 -17.07 8.63 -6.56
C ARG A 209 -18.26 7.68 -6.38
N GLY A 210 -18.00 6.39 -6.14
CA GLY A 210 -19.04 5.41 -5.87
C GLY A 210 -19.81 5.66 -4.58
N GLU A 211 -19.16 6.21 -3.58
CA GLU A 211 -19.78 6.54 -2.29
C GLU A 211 -20.61 7.83 -2.36
N TYR A 212 -20.11 8.85 -3.04
CA TYR A 212 -20.88 10.08 -3.29
C TYR A 212 -22.13 9.82 -4.14
N ALA A 213 -22.03 8.95 -5.14
CA ALA A 213 -23.19 8.59 -5.97
C ALA A 213 -24.33 7.89 -5.19
N LYS A 214 -24.04 7.33 -4.02
CA LYS A 214 -25.04 6.70 -3.15
C LYS A 214 -25.75 7.69 -2.19
N ARG A 215 -25.24 8.91 -2.07
CA ARG A 215 -25.84 9.94 -1.20
C ARG A 215 -27.08 10.54 -1.90
N PRO A 216 -28.26 10.51 -1.29
CA PRO A 216 -29.52 10.90 -1.96
C PRO A 216 -29.66 12.39 -2.30
N ASN A 217 -28.71 13.25 -1.94
CA ASN A 217 -28.77 14.71 -2.16
C ASN A 217 -27.44 15.31 -2.66
N ALA A 218 -26.66 14.57 -3.43
CA ALA A 218 -25.45 15.15 -4.07
C ALA A 218 -25.86 15.82 -5.40
N VAL A 219 -26.53 16.96 -5.32
CA VAL A 219 -26.73 17.92 -6.43
C VAL A 219 -26.10 19.24 -6.01
#